data_f3b231ed9592ebd9a6fab0f1ccc913e8
#
_entry.id   f3b231ed9592ebd9a6fab0f1ccc913e8
#
_cell.length_a   1.000
_cell.length_b   1.000
_cell.length_c   1.000
_cell.angle_alpha   90.00
_cell.angle_beta   90.00
_cell.angle_gamma   90.00
#
_symmetry.space_group_name_H-M   'P 1'
#
loop_
_entity.id
_entity.type
_entity.pdbx_description
1 polymer ?
#
loop_
_entity_poly.entity_id
_entity_poly.type
_entity_poly.pdbx_seq_one_letter_code
_entity_poly.pdbx_strand_id
1 'polypeptide(L)'
;MEKNNFLKDRKKPTETDVALAIAYYPMLVEISARQEMITFDQFVQNAKARYPKDQAVQNTIPVSTGRRFEFVRIFMELNGFPDLSAWVVNKAGKNSTPYSADYDPEAERKKSANTDWSLYQNEWDAHVAEL
;
A
#
# COMPACT_ATOMS: atom_id res chain seq x y z
N MET A 1 12.82 -15.57 -9.31
CA MET A 1 13.05 -15.18 -7.92
C MET A 1 11.90 -15.56 -7.03
N GLU A 2 12.21 -16.07 -5.90
CA GLU A 2 11.19 -16.52 -4.96
C GLU A 2 10.62 -15.35 -4.17
N LYS A 3 9.31 -15.33 -4.01
CA LYS A 3 8.62 -14.34 -3.16
C LYS A 3 9.17 -14.34 -1.75
N ASN A 4 9.59 -15.52 -1.27
CA ASN A 4 10.06 -15.69 0.09
C ASN A 4 11.33 -14.91 0.42
N ASN A 5 12.17 -14.59 -0.58
CA ASN A 5 13.38 -13.81 -0.33
C ASN A 5 13.05 -12.39 0.13
N PHE A 6 11.99 -11.82 -0.41
CA PHE A 6 11.51 -10.52 0.01
C PHE A 6 11.01 -10.55 1.45
N LEU A 7 10.36 -11.66 1.85
CA LEU A 7 9.75 -11.78 3.16
C LEU A 7 10.72 -12.22 4.25
N LYS A 8 11.76 -13.00 3.90
CA LYS A 8 12.72 -13.54 4.85
C LYS A 8 13.46 -12.47 5.66
N ASP A 9 13.75 -11.35 5.04
CA ASP A 9 14.50 -10.27 5.66
C ASP A 9 13.60 -9.28 6.38
N ARG A 10 12.31 -9.59 6.47
CA ARG A 10 11.33 -8.72 7.09
C ARG A 10 11.32 -8.89 8.59
N LYS A 11 11.33 -7.77 9.29
CA LYS A 11 11.07 -7.76 10.71
C LYS A 11 9.59 -8.01 10.94
N LYS A 12 9.26 -8.54 12.11
CA LYS A 12 7.86 -8.63 12.53
C LYS A 12 7.22 -7.25 12.48
N PRO A 13 5.98 -7.14 12.01
CA PRO A 13 5.29 -5.86 12.02
C PRO A 13 5.05 -5.37 13.44
N THR A 14 5.16 -4.06 13.61
CA THR A 14 4.80 -3.41 14.87
C THR A 14 3.30 -3.16 14.88
N GLU A 15 2.75 -2.78 16.03
CA GLU A 15 1.35 -2.39 16.13
C GLU A 15 1.05 -1.22 15.19
N THR A 16 2.01 -0.29 15.06
CA THR A 16 1.88 0.84 14.13
C THR A 16 1.78 0.36 12.69
N ASP A 17 2.63 -0.59 12.30
CA ASP A 17 2.60 -1.14 10.93
C ASP A 17 1.26 -1.76 10.61
N VAL A 18 0.70 -2.54 11.54
CA VAL A 18 -0.60 -3.19 11.35
C VAL A 18 -1.71 -2.14 11.24
N ALA A 19 -1.71 -1.16 12.15
CA ALA A 19 -2.72 -0.10 12.13
C ALA A 19 -2.69 0.68 10.82
N LEU A 20 -1.50 1.00 10.31
CA LEU A 20 -1.36 1.73 9.06
C LEU A 20 -1.78 0.88 7.85
N ALA A 21 -1.46 -0.41 7.86
CA ALA A 21 -1.89 -1.31 6.78
C ALA A 21 -3.42 -1.37 6.72
N ILE A 22 -4.08 -1.50 7.85
CA ILE A 22 -5.54 -1.54 7.94
C ILE A 22 -6.16 -0.24 7.43
N ALA A 23 -5.57 0.90 7.80
CA ALA A 23 -6.08 2.21 7.40
C ALA A 23 -5.84 2.49 5.91
N TYR A 24 -4.67 2.14 5.40
CA TYR A 24 -4.24 2.53 4.06
C TYR A 24 -4.81 1.64 2.95
N TYR A 25 -5.03 0.35 3.22
CA TYR A 25 -5.50 -0.56 2.19
C TYR A 25 -6.80 -0.08 1.52
N PRO A 26 -7.87 0.23 2.27
CA PRO A 26 -9.10 0.69 1.63
C PRO A 26 -8.93 2.00 0.88
N MET A 27 -8.05 2.89 1.36
CA MET A 27 -7.75 4.14 0.66
C MET A 27 -7.10 3.87 -0.70
N LEU A 28 -6.14 2.95 -0.74
CA LEU A 28 -5.46 2.59 -1.98
C LEU A 28 -6.42 1.93 -2.97
N VAL A 29 -7.32 1.09 -2.49
CA VAL A 29 -8.36 0.47 -3.32
C VAL A 29 -9.24 1.55 -3.96
N GLU A 30 -9.66 2.54 -3.18
CA GLU A 30 -10.50 3.64 -3.67
C GLU A 30 -9.77 4.51 -4.70
N ILE A 31 -8.50 4.80 -4.45
CA ILE A 31 -7.67 5.57 -5.38
C ILE A 31 -7.53 4.82 -6.71
N SER A 32 -7.29 3.53 -6.65
CA SER A 32 -7.21 2.68 -7.84
C SER A 32 -8.51 2.71 -8.64
N ALA A 33 -9.66 2.66 -7.95
CA ALA A 33 -10.96 2.72 -8.60
C ALA A 33 -11.20 4.06 -9.30
N ARG A 34 -10.69 5.15 -8.72
CA ARG A 34 -10.79 6.49 -9.33
C ARG A 34 -9.76 6.72 -10.43
N GLN A 35 -8.74 5.87 -10.50
CA GLN A 35 -7.66 5.96 -11.49
C GLN A 35 -6.96 7.32 -11.47
N GLU A 36 -6.69 7.82 -10.27
CA GLU A 36 -6.01 9.10 -10.08
C GLU A 36 -4.76 8.93 -9.24
N MET A 37 -3.61 9.39 -9.78
CA MET A 37 -2.39 9.43 -8.99
C MET A 37 -2.48 10.58 -7.98
N ILE A 38 -1.95 10.34 -6.78
CA ILE A 38 -1.84 11.39 -5.76
C ILE A 38 -0.43 11.39 -5.17
N THR A 39 -0.07 12.51 -4.58
CA THR A 39 1.24 12.63 -3.92
C THR A 39 1.19 12.01 -2.52
N PHE A 40 2.36 11.70 -1.96
CA PHE A 40 2.45 11.26 -0.58
C PHE A 40 1.88 12.29 0.39
N ASP A 41 2.15 13.57 0.16
CA ASP A 41 1.57 14.66 0.98
C ASP A 41 0.05 14.58 1.00
N GLN A 42 -0.56 14.47 -0.17
CA GLN A 42 -2.00 14.41 -0.30
C GLN A 42 -2.57 13.14 0.35
N PHE A 43 -1.88 12.02 0.16
CA PHE A 43 -2.31 10.76 0.75
C PHE A 43 -2.35 10.84 2.28
N VAL A 44 -1.28 11.40 2.87
CA VAL A 44 -1.19 11.55 4.33
C VAL A 44 -2.29 12.48 4.85
N GLN A 45 -2.53 13.60 4.16
CA GLN A 45 -3.59 14.54 4.54
C GLN A 45 -4.96 13.86 4.50
N ASN A 46 -5.23 13.10 3.45
CA ASN A 46 -6.49 12.38 3.30
C ASN A 46 -6.66 11.33 4.40
N ALA A 47 -5.59 10.62 4.74
CA ALA A 47 -5.63 9.62 5.80
C ALA A 47 -5.93 10.26 7.15
N LYS A 48 -5.27 11.37 7.46
CA LYS A 48 -5.49 12.09 8.74
C LYS A 48 -6.91 12.63 8.85
N ALA A 49 -7.47 13.08 7.75
CA ALA A 49 -8.86 13.55 7.73
C ALA A 49 -9.86 12.39 7.91
N ARG A 50 -9.55 11.23 7.31
CA ARG A 50 -10.43 10.06 7.36
C ARG A 50 -10.39 9.36 8.73
N TYR A 51 -9.22 9.35 9.38
CA TYR A 51 -9.00 8.63 10.63
C TYR A 51 -8.50 9.58 11.74
N PRO A 52 -9.31 10.57 12.12
CA PRO A 52 -8.84 11.62 13.05
C PRO A 52 -8.48 11.13 14.44
N LYS A 53 -8.97 9.95 14.82
CA LYS A 53 -8.70 9.37 16.15
C LYS A 53 -7.65 8.26 16.13
N ASP A 54 -7.12 7.94 14.97
CA ASP A 54 -6.09 6.90 14.84
C ASP A 54 -4.73 7.54 15.04
N GLN A 55 -4.11 7.27 16.18
CA GLN A 55 -2.84 7.90 16.54
C GLN A 55 -1.71 7.51 15.60
N ALA A 56 -1.69 6.26 15.12
CA ALA A 56 -0.69 5.81 14.17
C ALA A 56 -0.76 6.62 12.87
N VAL A 57 -1.98 6.86 12.38
CA VAL A 57 -2.21 7.68 11.18
C VAL A 57 -1.80 9.13 11.45
N GLN A 58 -2.20 9.69 12.57
CA GLN A 58 -1.92 11.09 12.91
C GLN A 58 -0.42 11.37 13.03
N ASN A 59 0.36 10.38 13.45
CA ASN A 59 1.80 10.52 13.64
C ASN A 59 2.61 10.28 12.35
N THR A 60 1.97 9.88 11.27
CA THR A 60 2.67 9.60 10.01
C THR A 60 3.06 10.89 9.30
N ILE A 61 4.24 10.89 8.68
CA ILE A 61 4.72 12.00 7.87
C ILE A 61 4.93 11.52 6.42
N PRO A 62 4.80 12.41 5.42
CA PRO A 62 4.90 12.00 4.01
C PRO A 62 6.19 11.28 3.65
N VAL A 63 7.31 11.68 4.20
CA VAL A 63 8.61 11.13 3.87
C VAL A 63 8.73 9.63 4.23
N SER A 64 7.97 9.15 5.20
CA SER A 64 7.99 7.75 5.62
C SER A 64 6.86 6.91 5.03
N THR A 65 5.92 7.54 4.33
CA THR A 65 4.69 6.87 3.88
C THR A 65 4.96 5.74 2.88
N GLY A 66 5.92 5.93 1.98
CA GLY A 66 6.28 4.87 1.03
C GLY A 66 6.67 3.58 1.73
N ARG A 67 7.45 3.70 2.80
CA ARG A 67 7.86 2.56 3.61
C ARG A 67 6.67 1.96 4.37
N ARG A 68 5.70 2.78 4.75
CA ARG A 68 4.50 2.33 5.47
C ARG A 68 3.54 1.53 4.60
N PHE A 69 3.69 1.55 3.29
CA PHE A 69 2.91 0.70 2.39
C PHE A 69 3.39 -0.75 2.38
N GLU A 70 4.51 -1.04 3.03
CA GLU A 70 5.19 -2.33 2.97
C GLU A 70 4.25 -3.52 3.22
N PHE A 71 3.42 -3.46 4.25
CA PHE A 71 2.57 -4.60 4.60
C PHE A 71 1.39 -4.77 3.66
N VAL A 72 0.97 -3.71 2.99
CA VAL A 72 0.03 -3.82 1.87
C VAL A 72 0.73 -4.48 0.69
N ARG A 73 1.96 -4.04 0.39
CA ARG A 73 2.74 -4.59 -0.73
C ARG A 73 3.08 -6.07 -0.53
N ILE A 74 3.34 -6.49 0.70
CA ILE A 74 3.55 -7.92 1.01
C ILE A 74 2.31 -8.73 0.64
N PHE A 75 1.13 -8.23 0.98
CA PHE A 75 -0.12 -8.88 0.63
C PHE A 75 -0.24 -9.04 -0.89
N MET A 76 0.05 -7.97 -1.64
CA MET A 76 0.03 -8.02 -3.11
C MET A 76 0.99 -9.07 -3.63
N GLU A 77 2.22 -9.07 -3.14
CA GLU A 77 3.27 -9.98 -3.58
C GLU A 77 2.92 -11.44 -3.31
N LEU A 78 2.41 -11.73 -2.13
CA LEU A 78 2.04 -13.10 -1.75
C LEU A 78 0.93 -13.69 -2.61
N ASN A 79 0.05 -12.85 -3.11
CA ASN A 79 -1.11 -13.29 -3.87
C ASN A 79 -0.96 -13.07 -5.37
N GLY A 80 0.15 -12.52 -5.83
CA GLY A 80 0.35 -12.22 -7.24
C GLY A 80 -0.54 -11.11 -7.75
N PHE A 81 -0.96 -10.20 -6.86
CA PHE A 81 -1.81 -9.06 -7.22
C PHE A 81 -0.96 -7.88 -7.72
N PRO A 82 -1.52 -6.99 -8.52
CA PRO A 82 -0.83 -5.77 -8.91
C PRO A 82 -0.60 -4.84 -7.71
N ASP A 83 0.39 -3.97 -7.81
CA ASP A 83 0.79 -3.08 -6.72
C ASP A 83 -0.14 -1.87 -6.61
N LEU A 84 -0.99 -1.86 -5.59
CA LEU A 84 -1.89 -0.74 -5.32
C LEU A 84 -1.14 0.55 -4.97
N SER A 85 0.05 0.45 -4.38
CA SER A 85 0.81 1.63 -3.97
C SER A 85 1.38 2.41 -5.15
N ALA A 86 1.30 1.85 -6.36
CA ALA A 86 1.78 2.53 -7.57
C ALA A 86 1.04 3.84 -7.85
N TRP A 87 -0.14 4.05 -7.27
CA TRP A 87 -0.91 5.27 -7.44
C TRP A 87 -0.41 6.45 -6.61
N VAL A 88 0.47 6.20 -5.63
CA VAL A 88 0.98 7.26 -4.74
C VAL A 88 2.42 7.57 -5.12
N VAL A 89 2.69 8.82 -5.41
CA VAL A 89 3.96 9.27 -5.97
C VAL A 89 4.51 10.47 -5.20
N ASN A 90 5.80 10.76 -5.37
CA ASN A 90 6.37 11.99 -4.81
C ASN A 90 6.02 13.18 -5.71
N LYS A 91 6.48 14.38 -5.34
CA LYS A 91 6.18 15.61 -6.09
C LYS A 91 6.71 15.58 -7.52
N ALA A 92 7.73 14.77 -7.79
CA ALA A 92 8.27 14.59 -9.14
C ALA A 92 7.52 13.53 -9.95
N GLY A 93 6.45 12.94 -9.39
CA GLY A 93 5.67 11.90 -10.05
C GLY A 93 6.28 10.52 -10.00
N LYS A 94 7.21 10.30 -9.08
CA LYS A 94 7.92 9.02 -8.95
C LYS A 94 7.42 8.21 -7.78
N ASN A 95 7.37 6.89 -7.98
CA ASN A 95 7.00 5.95 -6.93
C ASN A 95 8.15 5.72 -5.95
N SER A 96 7.83 5.12 -4.80
CA SER A 96 8.83 4.64 -3.87
C SER A 96 9.59 3.46 -4.48
N THR A 97 10.59 2.93 -3.76
CA THR A 97 11.46 1.87 -4.25
C THR A 97 10.66 0.72 -4.87
N PRO A 98 10.94 0.34 -6.12
CA PRO A 98 10.25 -0.76 -6.78
C PRO A 98 10.67 -2.12 -6.23
N TYR A 99 9.86 -3.14 -6.52
CA TYR A 99 10.18 -4.53 -6.13
C TYR A 99 11.40 -5.07 -6.88
N SER A 100 11.57 -4.67 -8.14
CA SER A 100 12.63 -5.19 -9.00
C SER A 100 12.94 -4.19 -10.10
N ALA A 101 14.02 -4.46 -10.86
CA ALA A 101 14.40 -3.64 -12.00
C ALA A 101 13.35 -3.65 -13.12
N ASP A 102 12.53 -4.70 -13.18
CA ASP A 102 11.49 -4.83 -14.20
C ASP A 102 10.16 -4.19 -13.79
N TYR A 103 10.12 -3.57 -12.63
CA TYR A 103 8.91 -2.95 -12.12
C TYR A 103 8.45 -1.82 -13.02
N ASP A 104 7.20 -1.91 -13.49
CA ASP A 104 6.57 -0.91 -14.34
C ASP A 104 5.35 -0.35 -13.60
N PRO A 105 5.48 0.82 -12.97
CA PRO A 105 4.37 1.38 -12.18
C PRO A 105 3.13 1.68 -13.01
N GLU A 106 3.28 2.08 -14.26
CA GLU A 106 2.15 2.36 -15.13
C GLU A 106 1.35 1.08 -15.39
N ALA A 107 2.03 -0.04 -15.67
CA ALA A 107 1.40 -1.32 -15.85
C ALA A 107 0.71 -1.78 -14.57
N GLU A 108 1.32 -1.56 -13.40
CA GLU A 108 0.74 -1.91 -12.12
C GLU A 108 -0.52 -1.10 -11.85
N ARG A 109 -0.52 0.20 -12.15
CA ARG A 109 -1.70 1.03 -12.01
C ARG A 109 -2.85 0.53 -12.88
N LYS A 110 -2.57 0.21 -14.14
CA LYS A 110 -3.58 -0.28 -15.07
C LYS A 110 -4.18 -1.60 -14.60
N LYS A 111 -3.35 -2.53 -14.19
CA LYS A 111 -3.80 -3.83 -13.68
C LYS A 111 -4.64 -3.68 -12.43
N SER A 112 -4.23 -2.82 -11.48
CA SER A 112 -4.97 -2.62 -10.24
C SER A 112 -6.32 -1.96 -10.48
N ALA A 113 -6.39 -1.02 -11.43
CA ALA A 113 -7.66 -0.38 -11.79
C ALA A 113 -8.66 -1.37 -12.40
N ASN A 114 -8.16 -2.43 -13.04
CA ASN A 114 -8.98 -3.45 -13.66
C ASN A 114 -9.31 -4.62 -12.71
N THR A 115 -8.86 -4.55 -11.47
CA THR A 115 -9.09 -5.59 -10.47
C THR A 115 -10.30 -5.24 -9.62
N ASP A 116 -11.21 -6.20 -9.43
CA ASP A 116 -12.32 -6.04 -8.49
C ASP A 116 -11.84 -6.48 -7.10
N TRP A 117 -11.36 -5.51 -6.33
CA TRP A 117 -10.79 -5.78 -5.02
C TRP A 117 -11.79 -6.30 -4.00
N SER A 118 -13.09 -6.11 -4.24
CA SER A 118 -14.12 -6.65 -3.36
C SER A 118 -14.10 -8.18 -3.33
N LEU A 119 -13.61 -8.81 -4.39
CA LEU A 119 -13.50 -10.26 -4.46
C LEU A 119 -12.43 -10.81 -3.51
N TYR A 120 -11.51 -9.97 -3.07
CA TYR A 120 -10.34 -10.38 -2.28
C TYR A 120 -10.36 -9.84 -0.86
N GLN A 121 -11.49 -9.32 -0.41
CA GLN A 121 -11.61 -8.76 0.94
C GLN A 121 -11.33 -9.81 2.02
N ASN A 122 -11.79 -11.04 1.81
CA ASN A 122 -11.55 -12.12 2.78
C ASN A 122 -10.07 -12.46 2.87
N GLU A 123 -9.36 -12.43 1.75
CA GLU A 123 -7.92 -12.68 1.72
C GLU A 123 -7.17 -11.58 2.47
N TRP A 124 -7.59 -10.33 2.31
CA TRP A 124 -7.00 -9.22 3.06
C TRP A 124 -7.25 -9.37 4.55
N ASP A 125 -8.49 -9.69 4.94
CA ASP A 125 -8.84 -9.86 6.35
C ASP A 125 -8.03 -10.98 6.99
N ALA A 126 -7.82 -12.08 6.28
CA ALA A 126 -7.00 -13.19 6.75
C ALA A 126 -5.52 -12.78 6.89
N HIS A 127 -5.02 -12.00 5.95
CA HIS A 127 -3.64 -11.48 6.00
C HIS A 127 -3.43 -10.60 7.24
N VAL A 128 -4.35 -9.69 7.48
CA VAL A 128 -4.28 -8.79 8.65
C VAL A 128 -4.31 -9.59 9.96
N ALA A 129 -5.11 -10.64 10.02
CA ALA A 129 -5.22 -11.48 11.21
C ALA A 129 -3.90 -12.20 11.55
N GLU A 130 -3.03 -12.37 10.56
CA GLU A 130 -1.74 -13.03 10.75
C GLU A 130 -0.57 -12.07 11.02
N LEU A 131 -0.81 -10.76 10.97
CA LEU A 131 0.25 -9.76 11.19
C LEU A 131 0.62 -9.56 12.68
#